data_4cf858d5cb14282f0802c55f960ae94a
#
_entry.id   4cf858d5cb14282f0802c55f960ae94a
#
_cell.length_a   1.000
_cell.length_b   1.000
_cell.length_c   1.000
_cell.angle_alpha   90.00
_cell.angle_beta   90.00
_cell.angle_gamma   90.00
#
_symmetry.space_group_name_H-M   'P 1'
#
loop_
_entity.id
_entity.type
_entity.pdbx_description
1 polymer ?
#
loop_
_entity_poly.entity_id
_entity_poly.type
_entity_poly.pdbx_seq_one_letter_code
_entity_poly.pdbx_strand_id
1 'polypeptide(L)'
;MVMNQRVDAVGETIVIDETKNGPFQLKVRTGSATFIADEPIGIGGLGSGPNPYDLLSAALGTCSVMTMRLYASRKKWPLERIRVKVTHLRNGL
;
A
#
# COMPACT_ATOMS: atom_id res chain seq x y z
N MET A 1 4.88 -8.79 -14.32
CA MET A 1 4.42 -10.11 -13.85
C MET A 1 2.91 -10.17 -13.85
N VAL A 2 2.37 -11.20 -14.42
CA VAL A 2 0.91 -11.38 -14.51
C VAL A 2 0.52 -12.57 -13.66
N MET A 3 -0.43 -12.37 -12.76
CA MET A 3 -1.01 -13.46 -11.98
C MET A 3 -2.36 -13.83 -12.59
N ASN A 4 -2.52 -15.10 -12.92
CA ASN A 4 -3.78 -15.57 -13.45
C ASN A 4 -4.78 -15.74 -12.34
N GLN A 5 -5.93 -15.10 -12.50
CA GLN A 5 -7.06 -15.22 -11.60
C GLN A 5 -8.02 -16.27 -12.16
N ARG A 6 -8.94 -16.70 -11.33
CA ARG A 6 -10.00 -17.57 -11.83
C ARG A 6 -10.82 -16.84 -12.88
N VAL A 7 -11.41 -17.60 -13.79
CA VAL A 7 -12.12 -17.05 -14.94
C VAL A 7 -13.21 -16.06 -14.55
N ASP A 8 -13.88 -16.29 -13.43
CA ASP A 8 -14.96 -15.45 -12.96
C ASP A 8 -14.49 -14.30 -12.06
N ALA A 9 -13.19 -14.17 -11.83
CA ALA A 9 -12.65 -13.11 -10.97
C ALA A 9 -12.37 -11.87 -11.80
N VAL A 10 -12.66 -10.71 -11.20
CA VAL A 10 -12.31 -9.41 -11.77
C VAL A 10 -10.99 -9.00 -11.14
N GLY A 11 -9.94 -9.01 -11.95
CA GLY A 11 -8.62 -8.58 -11.51
C GLY A 11 -8.41 -7.11 -11.78
N GLU A 12 -7.59 -6.50 -10.95
CA GLU A 12 -7.14 -5.13 -11.18
C GLU A 12 -5.67 -5.15 -11.52
N THR A 13 -5.29 -4.30 -12.46
CA THR A 13 -3.90 -4.17 -12.87
C THR A 13 -3.33 -2.92 -12.23
N ILE A 14 -2.19 -3.08 -11.58
CA ILE A 14 -1.41 -1.97 -11.04
C ILE A 14 -0.25 -1.75 -12.01
N VAL A 15 -0.08 -0.51 -12.44
CA VAL A 15 0.99 -0.13 -13.38
C VAL A 15 2.01 0.71 -12.64
N ILE A 16 3.27 0.34 -12.75
CA ILE A 16 4.36 1.03 -12.07
C ILE A 16 5.41 1.39 -13.10
N ASP A 17 5.65 2.70 -13.25
CA ASP A 17 6.59 3.23 -14.23
C ASP A 17 7.65 4.07 -13.54
N GLU A 18 8.89 3.97 -14.03
CA GLU A 18 9.92 4.92 -13.61
C GLU A 18 9.61 6.30 -14.16
N THR A 19 9.78 7.32 -13.31
CA THR A 19 9.58 8.71 -13.77
C THR A 19 10.84 9.30 -14.38
N LYS A 20 12.01 8.75 -14.04
CA LYS A 20 13.33 9.27 -14.42
C LYS A 20 13.68 10.60 -13.76
N ASN A 21 12.91 11.03 -12.76
CA ASN A 21 13.25 12.23 -11.98
C ASN A 21 14.22 11.94 -10.85
N GLY A 22 14.67 10.73 -10.73
CA GLY A 22 15.62 10.30 -9.73
C GLY A 22 15.83 8.81 -9.89
N PRO A 23 16.75 8.22 -9.10
CA PRO A 23 17.08 6.80 -9.31
C PRO A 23 15.96 5.83 -8.92
N PHE A 24 15.05 6.24 -8.02
CA PHE A 24 14.06 5.31 -7.48
C PHE A 24 12.63 5.82 -7.57
N GLN A 25 12.41 7.03 -8.07
CA GLN A 25 11.05 7.57 -8.11
C GLN A 25 10.20 6.83 -9.12
N LEU A 26 9.04 6.38 -8.68
CA LEU A 26 8.10 5.60 -9.48
C LEU A 26 6.73 6.26 -9.45
N LYS A 27 6.02 6.15 -10.56
CA LYS A 27 4.59 6.48 -10.61
C LYS A 27 3.82 5.18 -10.52
N VAL A 28 2.91 5.10 -9.57
CA VAL A 28 2.06 3.94 -9.34
C VAL A 28 0.63 4.31 -9.69
N ARG A 29 0.01 3.53 -10.55
CA ARG A 29 -1.40 3.72 -10.91
C ARG A 29 -2.18 2.48 -10.56
N THR A 30 -3.25 2.69 -9.82
CA THR A 30 -4.25 1.67 -9.52
C THR A 30 -5.49 1.96 -10.35
N GLY A 31 -6.56 1.19 -10.14
CA GLY A 31 -7.82 1.47 -10.81
C GLY A 31 -8.44 2.80 -10.43
N SER A 32 -8.12 3.32 -9.24
CA SER A 32 -8.78 4.51 -8.70
C SER A 32 -7.82 5.62 -8.28
N ALA A 33 -6.52 5.37 -8.28
CA ALA A 33 -5.57 6.33 -7.72
C ALA A 33 -4.24 6.32 -8.46
N THR A 34 -3.56 7.44 -8.40
CA THR A 34 -2.19 7.58 -8.89
C THR A 34 -1.37 8.23 -7.79
N PHE A 35 -0.20 7.68 -7.51
CA PHE A 35 0.69 8.27 -6.52
C PHE A 35 2.15 7.99 -6.87
N ILE A 36 3.04 8.68 -6.16
CA ILE A 36 4.48 8.52 -6.32
C ILE A 36 4.99 7.64 -5.19
N ALA A 37 5.84 6.67 -5.54
CA ALA A 37 6.61 5.89 -4.59
C ALA A 37 8.08 6.22 -4.77
N ASP A 38 8.85 6.17 -3.70
CA ASP A 38 10.26 6.55 -3.74
C ASP A 38 10.98 5.94 -2.54
N GLU A 39 12.29 6.03 -2.56
CA GLU A 39 13.10 5.72 -1.40
C GLU A 39 13.47 7.01 -0.67
N PRO A 40 13.80 6.92 0.63
CA PRO A 40 14.25 8.09 1.38
C PRO A 40 15.56 8.67 0.83
N ILE A 41 15.77 9.94 1.12
CA ILE A 41 17.00 10.64 0.72
C ILE A 41 18.24 9.91 1.24
N GLY A 42 18.19 9.41 2.47
CA GLY A 42 19.31 8.71 3.08
C GLY A 42 19.76 7.45 2.36
N ILE A 43 18.91 6.88 1.51
CA ILE A 43 19.23 5.69 0.73
C ILE A 43 19.51 6.05 -0.72
N GLY A 44 19.39 7.32 -1.08
CA GLY A 44 19.66 7.78 -2.43
C GLY A 44 18.43 8.17 -3.22
N GLY A 45 17.25 8.07 -2.64
CA GLY A 45 16.01 8.53 -3.27
C GLY A 45 15.81 10.02 -3.10
N LEU A 46 14.66 10.51 -3.55
CA LEU A 46 14.28 11.91 -3.41
C LEU A 46 13.34 12.13 -2.21
N GLY A 47 12.92 11.06 -1.55
CA GLY A 47 11.97 11.16 -0.44
C GLY A 47 10.60 11.67 -0.87
N SER A 48 10.21 11.47 -2.12
CA SER A 48 9.03 12.09 -2.69
C SER A 48 7.75 11.28 -2.52
N GLY A 49 7.82 10.13 -1.88
CA GLY A 49 6.65 9.30 -1.66
C GLY A 49 6.96 8.11 -0.75
N PRO A 50 5.98 7.26 -0.47
CA PRO A 50 6.20 6.09 0.36
C PRO A 50 7.15 5.10 -0.32
N ASN A 51 7.94 4.40 0.50
CA ASN A 51 8.80 3.34 0.01
C ASN A 51 8.04 2.01 0.01
N PRO A 52 8.64 0.93 -0.54
CA PRO A 52 7.92 -0.36 -0.60
C PRO A 52 7.50 -0.92 0.75
N TYR A 53 8.29 -0.73 1.80
CA TYR A 53 7.90 -1.20 3.14
C TYR A 53 6.73 -0.39 3.69
N ASP A 54 6.70 0.90 3.41
CA ASP A 54 5.54 1.74 3.79
C ASP A 54 4.29 1.23 3.11
N LEU A 55 4.39 0.89 1.83
CA LEU A 55 3.24 0.39 1.06
C LEU A 55 2.77 -0.95 1.59
N LEU A 56 3.69 -1.83 1.95
CA LEU A 56 3.35 -3.12 2.53
C LEU A 56 2.66 -2.95 3.88
N SER A 57 3.20 -2.09 4.73
CA SER A 57 2.61 -1.80 6.04
C SER A 57 1.24 -1.17 5.91
N ALA A 58 1.08 -0.26 4.94
CA ALA A 58 -0.21 0.35 4.66
C ALA A 58 -1.23 -0.70 4.20
N ALA A 59 -0.81 -1.63 3.35
CA ALA A 59 -1.69 -2.70 2.89
C ALA A 59 -2.17 -3.57 4.04
N LEU A 60 -1.26 -3.96 4.93
CA LEU A 60 -1.62 -4.74 6.12
C LEU A 60 -2.57 -3.98 7.02
N GLY A 61 -2.26 -2.72 7.29
CA GLY A 61 -3.07 -1.89 8.19
C GLY A 61 -4.46 -1.62 7.64
N THR A 62 -4.55 -1.25 6.37
CA THR A 62 -5.85 -0.97 5.75
C THR A 62 -6.71 -2.22 5.67
N CYS A 63 -6.11 -3.35 5.33
CA CYS A 63 -6.83 -4.63 5.30
C CYS A 63 -7.39 -4.96 6.68
N SER A 64 -6.59 -4.79 7.73
CA SER A 64 -7.02 -5.07 9.09
C SER A 64 -8.18 -4.17 9.51
N VAL A 65 -8.07 -2.86 9.25
CA VAL A 65 -9.11 -1.91 9.62
C VAL A 65 -10.41 -2.20 8.87
N MET A 66 -10.32 -2.42 7.57
CA MET A 66 -11.50 -2.70 6.76
C MET A 66 -12.18 -3.99 7.18
N THR A 67 -11.41 -5.01 7.53
CA THR A 67 -11.94 -6.29 8.00
C THR A 67 -12.66 -6.11 9.35
N MET A 68 -12.04 -5.39 10.27
CA MET A 68 -12.66 -5.11 11.57
C MET A 68 -13.92 -4.28 11.41
N ARG A 69 -13.91 -3.31 10.52
CA ARG A 69 -15.09 -2.49 10.27
C ARG A 69 -16.23 -3.32 9.70
N LEU A 70 -15.91 -4.18 8.76
CA LEU A 70 -16.93 -5.06 8.16
C LEU A 70 -17.55 -5.98 9.21
N TYR A 71 -16.71 -6.57 10.06
CA TYR A 71 -17.17 -7.47 11.11
C TYR A 71 -18.04 -6.73 12.12
N ALA A 72 -17.58 -5.57 12.58
CA ALA A 72 -18.33 -4.75 13.54
C ALA A 72 -19.68 -4.34 12.96
N SER A 73 -19.72 -3.99 11.67
CA SER A 73 -20.97 -3.60 11.00
C SER A 73 -21.96 -4.75 10.96
N ARG A 74 -21.48 -5.96 10.64
CA ARG A 74 -22.33 -7.15 10.61
C ARG A 74 -22.89 -7.52 11.99
N LYS A 75 -22.06 -7.31 13.01
CA LYS A 75 -22.46 -7.60 14.40
C LYS A 75 -23.22 -6.42 15.03
N LYS A 76 -23.32 -5.32 14.31
CA LYS A 76 -23.98 -4.10 14.80
C LYS A 76 -23.37 -3.57 16.09
N TRP A 77 -22.02 -3.71 16.21
CA TRP A 77 -21.30 -3.16 17.34
C TRP A 77 -21.11 -1.66 17.14
N PRO A 78 -21.28 -0.84 18.20
CA PRO A 78 -21.15 0.61 18.07
C PRO A 78 -19.69 1.07 18.09
N LEU A 79 -18.95 0.66 17.09
CA LEU A 79 -17.53 0.97 16.96
C LEU A 79 -17.38 2.26 16.17
N GLU A 80 -16.97 3.34 16.83
CA GLU A 80 -16.93 4.66 16.21
C GLU A 80 -15.73 4.84 15.29
N ARG A 81 -14.56 4.46 15.76
CA ARG A 81 -13.32 4.69 15.01
C ARG A 81 -12.33 3.57 15.27
N ILE A 82 -11.63 3.18 14.25
CA ILE A 82 -10.57 2.18 14.34
C ILE A 82 -9.26 2.83 13.91
N ARG A 83 -8.22 2.67 14.71
CA ARG A 83 -6.88 3.10 14.36
C ARG A 83 -5.93 1.92 14.51
N VAL A 84 -5.09 1.71 13.51
CA VAL A 84 -4.05 0.69 13.54
C VAL A 84 -2.73 1.34 13.21
N LYS A 85 -1.70 1.04 13.99
CA LYS A 85 -0.33 1.45 13.71
C LYS A 85 0.46 0.22 13.35
N VAL A 86 1.18 0.28 12.24
CA VAL A 86 2.03 -0.82 11.79
C VAL A 86 3.45 -0.31 11.73
N THR A 87 4.35 -0.99 12.41
CA THR A 87 5.76 -0.59 12.46
C THR A 87 6.59 -1.68 11.81
N HIS A 88 7.44 -1.30 10.86
CA HIS A 88 8.42 -2.19 10.27
C HIS A 88 9.73 -2.01 11.02
N LEU A 89 10.21 -3.10 11.61
CA LEU A 89 11.46 -3.07 12.37
C LEU A 89 12.59 -3.64 11.52
N ARG A 90 13.70 -2.91 11.48
CA ARG A 90 14.92 -3.38 10.86
C ARG A 90 15.89 -3.84 11.94
N ASN A 91 16.38 -5.07 11.79
CA ASN A 91 17.35 -5.61 12.73
C ASN A 91 18.75 -5.38 12.17
N GLY A 92 19.32 -4.23 12.49
CA GLY A 92 20.75 -4.00 12.35
C GLY A 92 21.34 -4.10 10.94
N LEU A 93 20.55 -3.89 9.93
CA LEU A 93 21.08 -3.93 8.57
C LEU A 93 21.00 -2.57 7.92
#